data_4a544ff10fac42a78abe3a67fde4a13b
#
_entry.id   4a544ff10fac42a78abe3a67fde4a13b
#
_cell.length_a   1.000
_cell.length_b   1.000
_cell.length_c   1.000
_cell.angle_alpha   90.00
_cell.angle_beta   90.00
_cell.angle_gamma   90.00
#
_symmetry.space_group_name_H-M   'P 1'
#
loop_
_entity.id
_entity.type
_entity.pdbx_description
1 polymer ?
#
loop_
_entity_poly.entity_id
_entity_poly.type
_entity_poly.pdbx_seq_one_letter_code
_entity_poly.pdbx_strand_id
1 'polypeptide(L)'
;MSGSLSRSDLDELLGRWVAEGWIEAGQADRIRAGEDARAEASVPGQPGQASVPAPAEVPRRVPLVVEALGYLGGLLAIVAAVVVVSQVWPGIPTRAELAFAAAGAVALGAVAAMMKTGGAPALARLRSALWLMSTACVVAFVGVLAAQVWDFSPAVTALVAGGVATPYAALLWWRTRAPLQQVATFAGAATVVGTGIAAAAPGLDTWGPGLGIWVLSAAWGATAHLGYLVPRTTGYLAAAIGLLIGAQMTMQEAAGHLLAVATVVGLLTAGVVLRQVWVLALGALGVILVVPQTAARYLPQSVAAPLAVFCVGLSLLGVALWLARARKAPKAR
;
A
#
# COMPACT_ATOMS: atom_id res chain seq x y z
N MET A 1 6.08 -42.05 19.73
CA MET A 1 4.85 -42.78 20.14
C MET A 1 3.67 -41.98 19.59
N SER A 2 3.24 -42.28 18.37
CA SER A 2 2.05 -41.68 17.74
C SER A 2 0.91 -42.68 17.93
N GLY A 3 0.15 -42.55 19.03
CA GLY A 3 -1.06 -43.27 19.25
C GLY A 3 -2.13 -42.70 18.31
N SER A 4 -2.62 -43.51 17.36
CA SER A 4 -3.83 -43.21 16.62
C SER A 4 -5.02 -43.18 17.57
N LEU A 5 -5.68 -42.02 17.64
CA LEU A 5 -6.92 -41.87 18.41
C LEU A 5 -7.96 -42.88 17.83
N SER A 6 -8.63 -43.64 18.71
CA SER A 6 -9.72 -44.49 18.26
C SER A 6 -10.90 -43.60 17.81
N ARG A 7 -11.78 -44.14 16.97
CA ARG A 7 -12.95 -43.40 16.48
C ARG A 7 -13.88 -42.99 17.64
N SER A 8 -14.00 -43.81 18.66
CA SER A 8 -14.74 -43.51 19.88
C SER A 8 -14.15 -42.36 20.67
N ASP A 9 -12.82 -42.28 20.75
CA ASP A 9 -12.10 -41.19 21.47
C ASP A 9 -12.27 -39.85 20.73
N LEU A 10 -12.29 -39.89 19.39
CA LEU A 10 -12.52 -38.69 18.58
C LEU A 10 -13.94 -38.17 18.77
N ASP A 11 -14.96 -39.05 18.76
CA ASP A 11 -16.33 -38.65 18.94
C ASP A 11 -16.61 -38.09 20.33
N GLU A 12 -16.01 -38.68 21.38
CA GLU A 12 -16.09 -38.15 22.73
C GLU A 12 -15.44 -36.78 22.86
N LEU A 13 -14.26 -36.61 22.28
CA LEU A 13 -13.54 -35.33 22.26
C LEU A 13 -14.36 -34.25 21.56
N LEU A 14 -14.87 -34.52 20.37
CA LEU A 14 -15.68 -33.57 19.60
C LEU A 14 -16.98 -33.21 20.33
N GLY A 15 -17.64 -34.21 20.96
CA GLY A 15 -18.84 -33.99 21.78
C GLY A 15 -18.56 -33.05 22.96
N ARG A 16 -17.42 -33.24 23.65
CA ARG A 16 -16.97 -32.36 24.75
C ARG A 16 -16.72 -30.95 24.27
N TRP A 17 -16.00 -30.74 23.16
CA TRP A 17 -15.72 -29.42 22.62
C TRP A 17 -16.96 -28.66 22.17
N VAL A 18 -17.98 -29.38 21.66
CA VAL A 18 -19.28 -28.77 21.36
C VAL A 18 -20.00 -28.36 22.64
N ALA A 19 -19.98 -29.21 23.68
CA ALA A 19 -20.65 -28.96 24.97
C ALA A 19 -20.01 -27.78 25.71
N GLU A 20 -18.69 -27.61 25.58
CA GLU A 20 -17.93 -26.48 26.14
C GLU A 20 -17.96 -25.18 25.26
N GLY A 21 -18.62 -25.26 24.10
CA GLY A 21 -18.76 -24.11 23.19
C GLY A 21 -17.50 -23.73 22.42
N TRP A 22 -16.47 -24.60 22.39
CA TRP A 22 -15.22 -24.35 21.68
C TRP A 22 -15.38 -24.51 20.16
N ILE A 23 -16.28 -25.39 19.74
CA ILE A 23 -16.62 -25.59 18.34
C ILE A 23 -18.14 -25.69 18.18
N GLU A 24 -18.64 -25.33 17.00
CA GLU A 24 -20.07 -25.53 16.64
C GLU A 24 -20.31 -26.95 16.21
N ALA A 25 -21.54 -27.46 16.41
CA ALA A 25 -21.94 -28.82 16.01
C ALA A 25 -21.62 -29.10 14.53
N GLY A 26 -21.88 -28.13 13.64
CA GLY A 26 -21.56 -28.25 12.22
C GLY A 26 -20.06 -28.28 11.90
N GLN A 27 -19.20 -27.86 12.82
CA GLN A 27 -17.74 -28.01 12.69
C GLN A 27 -17.31 -29.41 13.10
N ALA A 28 -17.88 -29.95 14.17
CA ALA A 28 -17.64 -31.31 14.60
C ALA A 28 -18.03 -32.33 13.51
N ASP A 29 -19.18 -32.14 12.84
CA ASP A 29 -19.62 -33.01 11.75
C ASP A 29 -18.69 -32.96 10.53
N ARG A 30 -18.13 -31.79 10.19
CA ARG A 30 -17.13 -31.68 9.12
C ARG A 30 -15.82 -32.39 9.46
N ILE A 31 -15.41 -32.36 10.72
CA ILE A 31 -14.22 -33.09 11.17
C ILE A 31 -14.45 -34.60 11.09
N ARG A 32 -15.61 -35.11 11.53
CA ARG A 32 -15.97 -36.54 11.40
C ARG A 32 -15.95 -36.98 9.94
N ALA A 33 -16.63 -36.23 9.05
CA ALA A 33 -16.67 -36.55 7.63
C ALA A 33 -15.28 -36.56 6.98
N GLY A 34 -14.38 -35.67 7.42
CA GLY A 34 -13.02 -35.63 6.94
C GLY A 34 -12.16 -36.80 7.38
N GLU A 35 -12.34 -37.30 8.59
CA GLU A 35 -11.66 -38.51 9.11
C GLU A 35 -12.22 -39.80 8.50
N ASP A 36 -13.54 -39.87 8.30
CA ASP A 36 -14.17 -40.99 7.62
C ASP A 36 -13.67 -41.16 6.18
N ALA A 37 -13.58 -40.07 5.43
CA ALA A 37 -13.03 -40.06 4.09
C ALA A 37 -11.54 -40.50 4.05
N ARG A 38 -10.75 -40.16 5.08
CA ARG A 38 -9.37 -40.64 5.22
C ARG A 38 -9.26 -42.10 5.55
N ALA A 39 -10.15 -42.61 6.41
CA ALA A 39 -10.21 -44.03 6.79
C ALA A 39 -10.57 -44.90 5.58
N GLU A 40 -11.52 -44.46 4.75
CA GLU A 40 -11.90 -45.14 3.51
C GLU A 40 -10.76 -45.16 2.47
N ALA A 41 -9.99 -44.05 2.37
CA ALA A 41 -8.85 -43.97 1.47
C ALA A 41 -7.63 -44.81 1.90
N SER A 42 -7.59 -45.29 3.14
CA SER A 42 -6.48 -46.08 3.70
C SER A 42 -6.68 -47.62 3.65
N VAL A 43 -7.77 -48.12 3.07
CA VAL A 43 -7.98 -49.56 2.90
C VAL A 43 -7.13 -50.07 1.72
N PRO A 44 -6.11 -50.95 1.96
CA PRO A 44 -5.29 -51.51 0.87
C PRO A 44 -6.08 -52.58 0.15
N GLY A 45 -6.45 -52.33 -1.12
CA GLY A 45 -6.93 -53.43 -1.95
C GLY A 45 -8.00 -53.19 -3.00
N GLN A 46 -8.28 -52.00 -3.46
CA GLN A 46 -9.09 -51.81 -4.68
C GLN A 46 -8.27 -51.21 -5.83
N PRO A 47 -7.93 -52.05 -6.87
CA PRO A 47 -7.37 -51.56 -8.10
C PRO A 47 -8.48 -50.93 -8.94
N GLY A 48 -8.53 -49.64 -9.06
CA GLY A 48 -9.42 -48.95 -10.01
C GLY A 48 -10.02 -47.64 -9.65
N GLN A 49 -9.63 -46.98 -8.54
CA GLN A 49 -10.08 -45.61 -8.32
C GLN A 49 -8.95 -44.62 -8.68
N ALA A 50 -9.27 -43.73 -9.64
CA ALA A 50 -8.44 -42.60 -10.01
C ALA A 50 -7.92 -41.89 -8.78
N SER A 51 -6.63 -41.66 -8.73
CA SER A 51 -5.95 -40.91 -7.66
C SER A 51 -6.72 -39.63 -7.34
N VAL A 52 -7.42 -39.64 -6.21
CA VAL A 52 -7.94 -38.41 -5.60
C VAL A 52 -6.71 -37.53 -5.38
N PRO A 53 -6.68 -36.31 -5.94
CA PRO A 53 -5.55 -35.42 -5.72
C PRO A 53 -5.34 -35.29 -4.21
N ALA A 54 -4.11 -35.52 -3.75
CA ALA A 54 -3.75 -35.31 -2.34
C ALA A 54 -4.36 -33.99 -1.86
N PRO A 55 -4.97 -33.95 -0.67
CA PRO A 55 -5.56 -32.71 -0.14
C PRO A 55 -4.51 -31.62 -0.29
N ALA A 56 -4.84 -30.57 -1.08
CA ALA A 56 -3.94 -29.46 -1.28
C ALA A 56 -3.45 -29.03 0.09
N GLU A 57 -2.14 -29.09 0.32
CA GLU A 57 -1.53 -28.65 1.57
C GLU A 57 -2.16 -27.30 1.92
N VAL A 58 -2.93 -27.25 3.00
CA VAL A 58 -3.49 -26.00 3.50
C VAL A 58 -2.28 -25.11 3.73
N PRO A 59 -2.12 -24.03 2.97
CA PRO A 59 -0.93 -23.20 3.08
C PRO A 59 -0.79 -22.83 4.55
N ARG A 60 0.29 -23.26 5.20
CA ARG A 60 0.59 -22.93 6.59
C ARG A 60 0.52 -21.41 6.68
N ARG A 61 -0.53 -20.88 7.29
CA ARG A 61 -0.68 -19.45 7.53
C ARG A 61 0.51 -19.05 8.38
N VAL A 62 1.46 -18.34 7.79
CA VAL A 62 2.57 -17.74 8.52
C VAL A 62 1.94 -16.89 9.63
N PRO A 63 2.34 -17.04 10.89
CA PRO A 63 1.80 -16.23 11.97
C PRO A 63 1.89 -14.75 11.59
N LEU A 64 0.81 -14.00 11.78
CA LEU A 64 0.69 -12.57 11.41
C LEU A 64 1.87 -11.74 11.96
N VAL A 65 2.41 -12.15 13.11
CA VAL A 65 3.59 -11.53 13.74
C VAL A 65 4.84 -11.73 12.89
N VAL A 66 5.07 -12.91 12.32
CA VAL A 66 6.26 -13.18 11.48
C VAL A 66 6.17 -12.40 10.17
N GLU A 67 4.98 -12.28 9.59
CA GLU A 67 4.74 -11.47 8.41
C GLU A 67 4.97 -9.97 8.71
N ALA A 68 4.44 -9.47 9.81
CA ALA A 68 4.63 -8.08 10.25
C ALA A 68 6.10 -7.76 10.53
N LEU A 69 6.83 -8.65 11.21
CA LEU A 69 8.28 -8.50 11.46
C LEU A 69 9.07 -8.54 10.15
N GLY A 70 8.68 -9.37 9.20
CA GLY A 70 9.29 -9.41 7.88
C GLY A 70 9.14 -8.09 7.12
N TYR A 71 7.94 -7.49 7.14
CA TYR A 71 7.70 -6.17 6.53
C TYR A 71 8.46 -5.06 7.24
N LEU A 72 8.48 -5.05 8.57
CA LEU A 72 9.22 -4.05 9.34
C LEU A 72 10.72 -4.16 9.10
N GLY A 73 11.28 -5.39 9.12
CA GLY A 73 12.70 -5.63 8.81
C GLY A 73 13.06 -5.22 7.39
N GLY A 74 12.19 -5.53 6.41
CA GLY A 74 12.37 -5.09 5.04
C GLY A 74 12.35 -3.57 4.89
N LEU A 75 11.44 -2.88 5.56
CA LEU A 75 11.37 -1.42 5.56
C LEU A 75 12.63 -0.79 6.18
N LEU A 76 13.07 -1.28 7.34
CA LEU A 76 14.29 -0.80 7.99
C LEU A 76 15.53 -1.03 7.12
N ALA A 77 15.64 -2.18 6.45
CA ALA A 77 16.72 -2.48 5.53
C ALA A 77 16.75 -1.51 4.33
N ILE A 78 15.57 -1.18 3.76
CA ILE A 78 15.45 -0.21 2.68
C ILE A 78 15.87 1.18 3.16
N VAL A 79 15.39 1.63 4.32
CA VAL A 79 15.77 2.94 4.89
C VAL A 79 17.28 3.00 5.14
N ALA A 80 17.85 1.97 5.75
CA ALA A 80 19.30 1.89 5.98
C ALA A 80 20.09 1.93 4.66
N ALA A 81 19.67 1.19 3.65
CA ALA A 81 20.29 1.20 2.33
C ALA A 81 20.24 2.59 1.68
N VAL A 82 19.09 3.28 1.76
CA VAL A 82 18.96 4.65 1.25
C VAL A 82 19.91 5.62 1.96
N VAL A 83 20.01 5.52 3.30
CA VAL A 83 20.92 6.35 4.09
C VAL A 83 22.38 6.08 3.73
N VAL A 84 22.80 4.83 3.62
CA VAL A 84 24.16 4.47 3.21
C VAL A 84 24.48 4.99 1.81
N VAL A 85 23.59 4.75 0.85
CA VAL A 85 23.75 5.24 -0.52
C VAL A 85 23.87 6.76 -0.54
N SER A 86 23.01 7.48 0.20
CA SER A 86 23.05 8.96 0.22
C SER A 86 24.35 9.52 0.78
N GLN A 87 25.04 8.78 1.67
CA GLN A 87 26.34 9.21 2.22
C GLN A 87 27.50 8.93 1.26
N VAL A 88 27.45 7.86 0.50
CA VAL A 88 28.52 7.46 -0.43
C VAL A 88 28.37 8.17 -1.78
N TRP A 89 27.13 8.48 -2.18
CA TRP A 89 26.79 9.07 -3.48
C TRP A 89 27.60 10.33 -3.86
N PRO A 90 27.78 11.32 -2.96
CA PRO A 90 28.53 12.55 -3.31
C PRO A 90 30.02 12.31 -3.66
N GLY A 91 30.59 11.16 -3.31
CA GLY A 91 31.97 10.79 -3.63
C GLY A 91 32.14 10.04 -4.96
N ILE A 92 31.04 9.71 -5.64
CA ILE A 92 31.06 8.94 -6.87
C ILE A 92 31.19 9.90 -8.07
N PRO A 93 32.10 9.66 -9.03
CA PRO A 93 32.15 10.46 -10.26
C PRO A 93 30.84 10.36 -11.06
N THR A 94 30.36 11.47 -11.63
CA THR A 94 29.10 11.55 -12.39
C THR A 94 28.95 10.44 -13.45
N ARG A 95 30.04 10.12 -14.13
CA ARG A 95 30.03 9.03 -15.13
C ARG A 95 29.71 7.67 -14.53
N ALA A 96 30.21 7.40 -13.32
CA ALA A 96 29.93 6.17 -12.60
C ALA A 96 28.50 6.15 -12.08
N GLU A 97 27.98 7.28 -11.55
CA GLU A 97 26.58 7.41 -11.15
C GLU A 97 25.61 7.08 -12.31
N LEU A 98 25.86 7.68 -13.47
CA LEU A 98 25.07 7.42 -14.68
C LEU A 98 25.18 5.94 -15.13
N ALA A 99 26.39 5.37 -15.10
CA ALA A 99 26.59 3.98 -15.46
C ALA A 99 25.86 3.02 -14.51
N PHE A 100 25.92 3.25 -13.20
CA PHE A 100 25.21 2.44 -12.20
C PHE A 100 23.69 2.57 -12.34
N ALA A 101 23.18 3.78 -12.52
CA ALA A 101 21.75 4.00 -12.69
C ALA A 101 21.24 3.35 -14.00
N ALA A 102 21.95 3.51 -15.11
CA ALA A 102 21.59 2.89 -16.38
C ALA A 102 21.67 1.35 -16.31
N ALA A 103 22.76 0.80 -15.77
CA ALA A 103 22.93 -0.64 -15.61
C ALA A 103 21.85 -1.22 -14.69
N GLY A 104 21.54 -0.55 -13.57
CA GLY A 104 20.46 -0.92 -12.66
C GLY A 104 19.10 -0.93 -13.35
N ALA A 105 18.78 0.12 -14.11
CA ALA A 105 17.51 0.22 -14.84
C ALA A 105 17.34 -0.94 -15.82
N VAL A 106 18.38 -1.22 -16.62
CA VAL A 106 18.36 -2.27 -17.63
C VAL A 106 18.36 -3.66 -16.99
N ALA A 107 19.26 -3.92 -16.03
CA ALA A 107 19.39 -5.25 -15.41
C ALA A 107 18.11 -5.63 -14.63
N LEU A 108 17.61 -4.73 -13.77
CA LEU A 108 16.39 -4.99 -13.00
C LEU A 108 15.16 -5.12 -13.90
N GLY A 109 15.07 -4.29 -14.93
CA GLY A 109 14.01 -4.38 -15.93
C GLY A 109 14.07 -5.70 -16.73
N ALA A 110 15.26 -6.11 -17.17
CA ALA A 110 15.44 -7.38 -17.89
C ALA A 110 15.07 -8.59 -17.02
N VAL A 111 15.60 -8.64 -15.78
CA VAL A 111 15.25 -9.71 -14.83
C VAL A 111 13.73 -9.75 -14.59
N ALA A 112 13.09 -8.62 -14.34
CA ALA A 112 11.65 -8.57 -14.15
C ALA A 112 10.86 -8.99 -15.40
N ALA A 113 11.35 -8.67 -16.61
CA ALA A 113 10.73 -9.09 -17.88
C ALA A 113 10.84 -10.59 -18.12
N MET A 114 12.00 -11.20 -17.79
CA MET A 114 12.25 -12.63 -17.95
C MET A 114 11.52 -13.50 -16.91
N MET A 115 11.11 -12.93 -15.76
CA MET A 115 10.44 -13.68 -14.71
C MET A 115 9.05 -14.16 -15.14
N LYS A 116 8.91 -15.48 -15.26
CA LYS A 116 7.62 -16.15 -15.44
C LYS A 116 7.01 -16.37 -14.04
N THR A 117 5.88 -15.73 -13.77
CA THR A 117 5.26 -15.79 -12.43
C THR A 117 4.46 -17.07 -12.16
N GLY A 118 4.10 -17.83 -13.21
CA GLY A 118 3.48 -19.16 -13.10
C GLY A 118 2.28 -19.25 -12.12
N GLY A 119 1.63 -18.12 -11.81
CA GLY A 119 0.55 -18.07 -10.81
C GLY A 119 1.03 -17.91 -9.35
N ALA A 120 2.33 -17.94 -9.06
CA ALA A 120 2.85 -17.78 -7.70
C ALA A 120 2.77 -16.30 -7.24
N PRO A 121 2.01 -15.99 -6.19
CA PRO A 121 1.80 -14.59 -5.75
C PRO A 121 3.09 -13.94 -5.24
N ALA A 122 4.00 -14.70 -4.65
CA ALA A 122 5.30 -14.20 -4.19
C ALA A 122 6.18 -13.72 -5.36
N LEU A 123 6.24 -14.49 -6.45
CA LEU A 123 7.00 -14.12 -7.66
C LEU A 123 6.38 -12.90 -8.36
N ALA A 124 5.05 -12.77 -8.34
CA ALA A 124 4.38 -11.60 -8.89
C ALA A 124 4.72 -10.32 -8.09
N ARG A 125 4.77 -10.41 -6.76
CA ARG A 125 5.21 -9.30 -5.89
C ARG A 125 6.67 -8.93 -6.15
N LEU A 126 7.57 -9.92 -6.21
CA LEU A 126 8.98 -9.71 -6.49
C LEU A 126 9.17 -9.04 -7.86
N ARG A 127 8.50 -9.51 -8.90
CA ARG A 127 8.52 -8.90 -10.23
C ARG A 127 8.06 -7.44 -10.20
N SER A 128 6.99 -7.15 -9.46
CA SER A 128 6.49 -5.78 -9.30
C SER A 128 7.50 -4.88 -8.57
N ALA A 129 8.20 -5.40 -7.56
CA ALA A 129 9.26 -4.67 -6.87
C ALA A 129 10.46 -4.40 -7.78
N LEU A 130 10.90 -5.38 -8.57
CA LEU A 130 11.99 -5.20 -9.53
C LEU A 130 11.67 -4.13 -10.58
N TRP A 131 10.43 -4.10 -11.10
CA TRP A 131 9.99 -3.04 -12.00
C TRP A 131 10.00 -1.67 -11.32
N LEU A 132 9.58 -1.58 -10.05
CA LEU A 132 9.64 -0.33 -9.29
C LEU A 132 11.08 0.15 -9.11
N MET A 133 11.99 -0.75 -8.77
CA MET A 133 13.42 -0.43 -8.64
C MET A 133 14.03 0.00 -9.98
N SER A 134 13.64 -0.65 -11.08
CA SER A 134 14.03 -0.22 -12.44
C SER A 134 13.54 1.22 -12.72
N THR A 135 12.28 1.54 -12.38
CA THR A 135 11.75 2.90 -12.51
C THR A 135 12.53 3.90 -11.66
N ALA A 136 12.89 3.55 -10.42
CA ALA A 136 13.71 4.40 -9.55
C ALA A 136 15.10 4.64 -10.15
N CYS A 137 15.72 3.62 -10.75
CA CYS A 137 16.99 3.78 -11.47
C CYS A 137 16.85 4.69 -12.71
N VAL A 138 15.74 4.64 -13.43
CA VAL A 138 15.46 5.58 -14.54
C VAL A 138 15.35 7.01 -14.02
N VAL A 139 14.63 7.23 -12.91
CA VAL A 139 14.54 8.55 -12.26
C VAL A 139 15.92 9.04 -11.84
N ALA A 140 16.73 8.20 -11.22
CA ALA A 140 18.08 8.54 -10.79
C ALA A 140 18.98 8.89 -12.01
N PHE A 141 18.94 8.08 -13.06
CA PHE A 141 19.71 8.34 -14.29
C PHE A 141 19.35 9.69 -14.90
N VAL A 142 18.06 9.95 -15.13
CA VAL A 142 17.60 11.20 -15.72
C VAL A 142 17.86 12.39 -14.80
N GLY A 143 17.69 12.20 -13.48
CA GLY A 143 17.96 13.24 -12.48
C GLY A 143 19.43 13.64 -12.45
N VAL A 144 20.36 12.69 -12.42
CA VAL A 144 21.80 12.95 -12.48
C VAL A 144 22.19 13.62 -13.82
N LEU A 145 21.64 13.10 -14.92
CA LEU A 145 21.90 13.67 -16.25
C LEU A 145 21.42 15.14 -16.33
N ALA A 146 20.22 15.43 -15.84
CA ALA A 146 19.65 16.76 -15.85
C ALA A 146 20.39 17.72 -14.92
N ALA A 147 20.75 17.28 -13.71
CA ALA A 147 21.37 18.14 -12.71
C ALA A 147 22.87 18.36 -12.95
N GLN A 148 23.62 17.30 -13.34
CA GLN A 148 25.10 17.36 -13.38
C GLN A 148 25.67 17.51 -14.79
N VAL A 149 24.91 17.13 -15.83
CA VAL A 149 25.40 17.27 -17.22
C VAL A 149 24.76 18.45 -17.94
N TRP A 150 23.44 18.66 -17.73
CA TRP A 150 22.71 19.76 -18.36
C TRP A 150 22.60 21.01 -17.46
N ASP A 151 23.05 20.90 -16.21
CA ASP A 151 23.04 21.99 -15.22
C ASP A 151 21.67 22.65 -15.03
N PHE A 152 20.63 21.83 -15.05
CA PHE A 152 19.27 22.30 -14.84
C PHE A 152 19.01 22.63 -13.37
N SER A 153 18.14 23.62 -13.13
CA SER A 153 17.68 23.93 -11.77
C SER A 153 16.96 22.72 -11.15
N PRO A 154 16.91 22.62 -9.81
CA PRO A 154 16.26 21.47 -9.13
C PRO A 154 14.80 21.24 -9.57
N ALA A 155 14.04 22.31 -9.83
CA ALA A 155 12.66 22.21 -10.29
C ALA A 155 12.57 21.61 -11.71
N VAL A 156 13.42 22.06 -12.64
CA VAL A 156 13.48 21.54 -14.01
C VAL A 156 13.99 20.10 -14.02
N THR A 157 14.99 19.80 -13.20
CA THR A 157 15.50 18.43 -13.01
C THR A 157 14.39 17.48 -12.58
N ALA A 158 13.61 17.86 -11.56
CA ALA A 158 12.49 17.04 -11.08
C ALA A 158 11.37 16.92 -12.13
N LEU A 159 11.10 17.99 -12.88
CA LEU A 159 10.13 17.99 -13.98
C LEU A 159 10.53 17.00 -15.09
N VAL A 160 11.79 17.04 -15.53
CA VAL A 160 12.31 16.17 -16.59
C VAL A 160 12.36 14.71 -16.11
N ALA A 161 12.87 14.47 -14.91
CA ALA A 161 12.92 13.12 -14.34
C ALA A 161 11.52 12.52 -14.17
N GLY A 162 10.57 13.28 -13.63
CA GLY A 162 9.17 12.89 -13.53
C GLY A 162 8.51 12.69 -14.89
N GLY A 163 8.81 13.58 -15.87
CA GLY A 163 8.31 13.51 -17.23
C GLY A 163 8.72 12.24 -17.99
N VAL A 164 9.92 11.72 -17.72
CA VAL A 164 10.40 10.45 -18.30
C VAL A 164 9.88 9.24 -17.50
N ALA A 165 9.91 9.34 -16.17
CA ALA A 165 9.50 8.23 -15.30
C ALA A 165 8.00 7.92 -15.40
N THR A 166 7.15 8.94 -15.53
CA THR A 166 5.69 8.77 -15.60
C THR A 166 5.25 7.90 -16.77
N PRO A 167 5.61 8.18 -18.04
CA PRO A 167 5.22 7.31 -19.16
C PRO A 167 5.86 5.93 -19.08
N TYR A 168 7.08 5.80 -18.57
CA TYR A 168 7.72 4.51 -18.35
C TYR A 168 6.93 3.66 -17.33
N ALA A 169 6.64 4.21 -16.15
CA ALA A 169 5.83 3.55 -15.14
C ALA A 169 4.40 3.25 -15.62
N ALA A 170 3.78 4.19 -16.36
CA ALA A 170 2.45 4.01 -16.93
C ALA A 170 2.40 2.85 -17.94
N LEU A 171 3.41 2.74 -18.82
CA LEU A 171 3.55 1.63 -19.76
C LEU A 171 3.65 0.29 -19.03
N LEU A 172 4.49 0.23 -17.99
CA LEU A 172 4.65 -0.96 -17.17
C LEU A 172 3.35 -1.31 -16.43
N TRP A 173 2.68 -0.31 -15.87
CA TRP A 173 1.39 -0.50 -15.22
C TRP A 173 0.32 -0.98 -16.21
N TRP A 174 0.23 -0.39 -17.37
CA TRP A 174 -0.73 -0.80 -18.40
C TRP A 174 -0.55 -2.28 -18.79
N ARG A 175 0.71 -2.73 -18.94
CA ARG A 175 1.03 -4.12 -19.30
C ARG A 175 0.84 -5.13 -18.16
N THR A 176 1.18 -4.73 -16.93
CA THR A 176 1.25 -5.68 -15.81
C THR A 176 0.10 -5.55 -14.81
N ARG A 177 -0.61 -4.42 -14.82
CA ARG A 177 -1.63 -4.04 -13.83
C ARG A 177 -1.13 -4.14 -12.39
N ALA A 178 0.18 -4.02 -12.19
CA ALA A 178 0.82 -4.15 -10.89
C ALA A 178 0.57 -2.90 -10.02
N PRO A 179 0.22 -3.06 -8.73
CA PRO A 179 -0.12 -1.95 -7.85
C PRO A 179 1.04 -0.98 -7.65
N LEU A 180 2.29 -1.46 -7.54
CA LEU A 180 3.46 -0.61 -7.34
C LEU A 180 3.73 0.31 -8.55
N GLN A 181 3.46 -0.18 -9.77
CA GLN A 181 3.61 0.64 -10.97
C GLN A 181 2.53 1.73 -11.08
N GLN A 182 1.31 1.45 -10.60
CA GLN A 182 0.27 2.45 -10.48
C GLN A 182 0.67 3.58 -9.53
N VAL A 183 1.26 3.22 -8.38
CA VAL A 183 1.78 4.22 -7.42
C VAL A 183 2.93 5.03 -8.04
N ALA A 184 3.87 4.37 -8.74
CA ALA A 184 4.98 5.06 -9.41
C ALA A 184 4.47 6.02 -10.50
N THR A 185 3.46 5.62 -11.28
CA THR A 185 2.83 6.49 -12.29
C THR A 185 2.18 7.71 -11.65
N PHE A 186 1.42 7.51 -10.56
CA PHE A 186 0.81 8.60 -9.81
C PHE A 186 1.86 9.54 -9.22
N ALA A 187 2.90 9.01 -8.57
CA ALA A 187 3.97 9.81 -7.97
C ALA A 187 4.72 10.64 -9.02
N GLY A 188 5.04 10.04 -10.17
CA GLY A 188 5.64 10.75 -11.29
C GLY A 188 4.74 11.86 -11.82
N ALA A 189 3.46 11.58 -12.04
CA ALA A 189 2.48 12.58 -12.49
C ALA A 189 2.32 13.73 -11.46
N ALA A 190 2.28 13.42 -10.16
CA ALA A 190 2.23 14.42 -9.09
C ALA A 190 3.50 15.31 -9.08
N THR A 191 4.67 14.71 -9.29
CA THR A 191 5.93 15.44 -9.45
C THR A 191 5.87 16.39 -10.65
N VAL A 192 5.46 15.90 -11.82
CA VAL A 192 5.34 16.72 -13.04
C VAL A 192 4.37 17.88 -12.83
N VAL A 193 3.20 17.64 -12.26
CA VAL A 193 2.20 18.69 -12.00
C VAL A 193 2.73 19.70 -10.99
N GLY A 194 3.26 19.24 -9.85
CA GLY A 194 3.77 20.13 -8.81
C GLY A 194 4.95 21.00 -9.29
N THR A 195 5.96 20.37 -9.89
CA THR A 195 7.14 21.10 -10.39
C THR A 195 6.84 21.94 -11.63
N GLY A 196 5.92 21.47 -12.48
CA GLY A 196 5.45 22.23 -13.66
C GLY A 196 4.76 23.53 -13.25
N ILE A 197 3.88 23.49 -12.24
CA ILE A 197 3.22 24.70 -11.69
C ILE A 197 4.25 25.60 -11.02
N ALA A 198 5.17 25.06 -10.22
CA ALA A 198 6.22 25.83 -9.58
C ALA A 198 7.12 26.57 -10.59
N ALA A 199 7.42 25.94 -11.71
CA ALA A 199 8.20 26.53 -12.79
C ALA A 199 7.42 27.58 -13.59
N ALA A 200 6.14 27.33 -13.87
CA ALA A 200 5.30 28.20 -14.67
C ALA A 200 4.77 29.42 -13.90
N ALA A 201 4.59 29.30 -12.59
CA ALA A 201 4.02 30.33 -11.74
C ALA A 201 4.78 30.44 -10.38
N PRO A 202 6.03 30.95 -10.41
CA PRO A 202 6.87 31.00 -9.20
C PRO A 202 6.28 31.89 -8.08
N GLY A 203 5.38 32.81 -8.42
CA GLY A 203 4.68 33.65 -7.43
C GLY A 203 3.60 32.94 -6.60
N LEU A 204 3.30 31.68 -6.93
CA LEU A 204 2.32 30.88 -6.17
C LEU A 204 2.96 30.06 -5.04
N ASP A 205 4.27 30.20 -4.81
CA ASP A 205 5.02 29.46 -3.78
C ASP A 205 4.63 27.97 -3.73
N THR A 206 4.37 27.43 -2.54
CA THR A 206 3.95 26.02 -2.38
C THR A 206 2.44 25.82 -2.55
N TRP A 207 1.65 26.91 -2.50
CA TRP A 207 0.20 26.83 -2.61
C TRP A 207 -0.26 26.32 -3.99
N GLY A 208 0.29 26.89 -5.06
CA GLY A 208 -0.05 26.48 -6.43
C GLY A 208 0.29 25.01 -6.72
N PRO A 209 1.54 24.57 -6.53
CA PRO A 209 1.92 23.16 -6.63
C PRO A 209 1.05 22.23 -5.78
N GLY A 210 0.79 22.62 -4.53
CA GLY A 210 -0.07 21.86 -3.61
C GLY A 210 -1.49 21.66 -4.13
N LEU A 211 -2.10 22.74 -4.63
CA LEU A 211 -3.44 22.68 -5.24
C LEU A 211 -3.46 21.82 -6.51
N GLY A 212 -2.42 21.91 -7.34
CA GLY A 212 -2.29 21.08 -8.54
C GLY A 212 -2.22 19.58 -8.21
N ILE A 213 -1.41 19.21 -7.22
CA ILE A 213 -1.33 17.83 -6.72
C ILE A 213 -2.67 17.39 -6.13
N TRP A 214 -3.35 18.27 -5.39
CA TRP A 214 -4.67 18.00 -4.82
C TRP A 214 -5.71 17.70 -5.90
N VAL A 215 -5.79 18.54 -6.94
CA VAL A 215 -6.72 18.35 -8.07
C VAL A 215 -6.41 17.06 -8.84
N LEU A 216 -5.12 16.80 -9.14
CA LEU A 216 -4.70 15.54 -9.76
C LEU A 216 -5.14 14.33 -8.93
N SER A 217 -4.97 14.42 -7.61
CA SER A 217 -5.33 13.33 -6.70
C SER A 217 -6.84 13.10 -6.63
N ALA A 218 -7.63 14.16 -6.63
CA ALA A 218 -9.09 14.08 -6.70
C ALA A 218 -9.54 13.41 -8.02
N ALA A 219 -8.95 13.83 -9.16
CA ALA A 219 -9.21 13.22 -10.47
C ALA A 219 -8.79 11.74 -10.50
N TRP A 220 -7.64 11.38 -9.88
CA TRP A 220 -7.18 10.00 -9.77
C TRP A 220 -8.13 9.14 -8.94
N GLY A 221 -8.64 9.66 -7.83
CA GLY A 221 -9.66 9.00 -7.00
C GLY A 221 -10.98 8.80 -7.75
N ALA A 222 -11.42 9.81 -8.51
CA ALA A 222 -12.62 9.73 -9.34
C ALA A 222 -12.47 8.65 -10.44
N THR A 223 -11.34 8.61 -11.14
CA THR A 223 -11.08 7.57 -12.17
C THR A 223 -10.97 6.17 -11.56
N ALA A 224 -10.46 6.03 -10.32
CA ALA A 224 -10.50 4.78 -9.57
C ALA A 224 -11.94 4.37 -9.24
N HIS A 225 -12.80 5.33 -8.85
CA HIS A 225 -14.20 5.08 -8.56
C HIS A 225 -14.97 4.63 -9.79
N LEU A 226 -14.75 5.29 -10.92
CA LEU A 226 -15.33 4.92 -12.22
C LEU A 226 -14.84 3.57 -12.77
N GLY A 227 -13.80 2.98 -12.14
CA GLY A 227 -13.30 1.67 -12.51
C GLY A 227 -12.25 1.64 -13.61
N TYR A 228 -11.79 2.79 -14.08
CA TYR A 228 -10.71 2.85 -15.07
C TYR A 228 -9.36 2.43 -14.51
N LEU A 229 -9.15 2.59 -13.19
CA LEU A 229 -7.91 2.21 -12.52
C LEU A 229 -8.01 0.81 -11.89
N VAL A 230 -7.06 -0.05 -12.25
CA VAL A 230 -6.95 -1.41 -11.70
C VAL A 230 -5.53 -1.61 -11.16
N PRO A 231 -5.37 -2.05 -9.90
CA PRO A 231 -6.40 -2.32 -8.87
C PRO A 231 -6.99 -1.02 -8.26
N ARG A 232 -8.31 -1.00 -8.04
CA ARG A 232 -9.03 0.18 -7.51
C ARG A 232 -8.54 0.61 -6.14
N THR A 233 -8.24 -0.34 -5.25
CA THR A 233 -7.76 -0.07 -3.89
C THR A 233 -6.48 0.76 -3.89
N THR A 234 -5.52 0.41 -4.75
CA THR A 234 -4.27 1.16 -4.91
C THR A 234 -4.55 2.57 -5.45
N GLY A 235 -5.51 2.71 -6.37
CA GLY A 235 -5.95 4.00 -6.90
C GLY A 235 -6.49 4.91 -5.79
N TYR A 236 -7.34 4.39 -4.91
CA TYR A 236 -7.86 5.14 -3.76
C TYR A 236 -6.76 5.50 -2.76
N LEU A 237 -5.82 4.59 -2.49
CA LEU A 237 -4.69 4.88 -1.60
C LEU A 237 -3.80 6.00 -2.14
N ALA A 238 -3.40 5.90 -3.41
CA ALA A 238 -2.59 6.93 -4.05
C ALA A 238 -3.30 8.29 -4.07
N ALA A 239 -4.60 8.31 -4.40
CA ALA A 239 -5.42 9.52 -4.35
C ALA A 239 -5.49 10.11 -2.94
N ALA A 240 -5.77 9.30 -1.92
CA ALA A 240 -5.88 9.77 -0.54
C ALA A 240 -4.56 10.35 -0.01
N ILE A 241 -3.43 9.70 -0.30
CA ILE A 241 -2.10 10.20 0.06
C ILE A 241 -1.82 11.53 -0.67
N GLY A 242 -2.08 11.60 -1.97
CA GLY A 242 -1.85 12.81 -2.75
C GLY A 242 -2.76 13.97 -2.32
N LEU A 243 -4.02 13.71 -1.96
CA LEU A 243 -4.93 14.71 -1.39
C LEU A 243 -4.39 15.28 -0.09
N LEU A 244 -3.87 14.43 0.81
CA LEU A 244 -3.26 14.89 2.07
C LEU A 244 -2.00 15.70 1.83
N ILE A 245 -1.10 15.25 0.94
CA ILE A 245 0.13 15.98 0.60
C ILE A 245 -0.21 17.34 -0.04
N GLY A 246 -1.12 17.35 -1.02
CA GLY A 246 -1.53 18.57 -1.69
C GLY A 246 -2.16 19.56 -0.71
N ALA A 247 -3.08 19.10 0.13
CA ALA A 247 -3.69 19.93 1.16
C ALA A 247 -2.66 20.47 2.18
N GLN A 248 -1.70 19.65 2.58
CA GLN A 248 -0.63 20.06 3.51
C GLN A 248 0.25 21.17 2.92
N MET A 249 0.57 21.10 1.63
CA MET A 249 1.35 22.13 0.93
C MET A 249 0.62 23.48 0.83
N THR A 250 -0.72 23.47 0.86
CA THR A 250 -1.54 24.70 0.81
C THR A 250 -1.72 25.39 2.16
N MET A 251 -1.35 24.77 3.29
CA MET A 251 -1.62 25.26 4.65
C MET A 251 -0.87 26.56 5.03
N GLN A 252 0.01 27.07 4.19
CA GLN A 252 0.63 28.38 4.40
C GLN A 252 -0.38 29.52 4.30
N GLU A 253 -1.43 29.35 3.50
CA GLU A 253 -2.52 30.28 3.32
C GLU A 253 -3.73 29.95 4.20
N ALA A 254 -4.51 30.95 4.58
CA ALA A 254 -5.73 30.75 5.39
C ALA A 254 -6.75 29.82 4.70
N ALA A 255 -6.92 29.97 3.37
CA ALA A 255 -7.79 29.12 2.58
C ALA A 255 -7.30 27.66 2.55
N GLY A 256 -5.97 27.44 2.62
CA GLY A 256 -5.38 26.11 2.65
C GLY A 256 -5.74 25.30 3.90
N HIS A 257 -5.89 25.95 5.07
CA HIS A 257 -6.37 25.29 6.29
C HIS A 257 -7.80 24.77 6.11
N LEU A 258 -8.68 25.55 5.48
CA LEU A 258 -10.04 25.10 5.17
C LEU A 258 -10.04 23.93 4.20
N LEU A 259 -9.20 23.97 3.15
CA LEU A 259 -9.03 22.88 2.22
C LEU A 259 -8.53 21.61 2.91
N ALA A 260 -7.54 21.74 3.81
CA ALA A 260 -6.98 20.61 4.54
C ALA A 260 -8.02 19.96 5.47
N VAL A 261 -8.79 20.74 6.22
CA VAL A 261 -9.88 20.24 7.07
C VAL A 261 -10.96 19.57 6.21
N ALA A 262 -11.39 20.21 5.12
CA ALA A 262 -12.38 19.64 4.21
C ALA A 262 -11.89 18.32 3.58
N THR A 263 -10.60 18.24 3.25
CA THR A 263 -9.97 17.02 2.71
C THR A 263 -10.01 15.89 3.73
N VAL A 264 -9.67 16.16 4.99
CA VAL A 264 -9.70 15.15 6.06
C VAL A 264 -11.12 14.65 6.29
N VAL A 265 -12.11 15.54 6.39
CA VAL A 265 -13.53 15.18 6.53
C VAL A 265 -14.00 14.36 5.30
N GLY A 266 -13.61 14.79 4.11
CA GLY A 266 -13.90 14.09 2.87
C GLY A 266 -13.32 12.67 2.83
N LEU A 267 -12.07 12.48 3.26
CA LEU A 267 -11.43 11.17 3.33
C LEU A 267 -12.07 10.24 4.36
N LEU A 268 -12.43 10.77 5.55
CA LEU A 268 -13.15 9.99 6.56
C LEU A 268 -14.52 9.55 6.02
N THR A 269 -15.26 10.47 5.42
CA THR A 269 -16.57 10.18 4.81
C THR A 269 -16.43 9.17 3.67
N ALA A 270 -15.48 9.39 2.75
CA ALA A 270 -15.22 8.46 1.66
C ALA A 270 -14.80 7.08 2.16
N GLY A 271 -13.97 7.00 3.21
CA GLY A 271 -13.55 5.74 3.82
C GLY A 271 -14.74 4.93 4.36
N VAL A 272 -15.71 5.60 4.97
CA VAL A 272 -16.95 4.97 5.46
C VAL A 272 -17.85 4.56 4.30
N VAL A 273 -18.14 5.46 3.36
CA VAL A 273 -19.06 5.23 2.23
C VAL A 273 -18.54 4.13 1.30
N LEU A 274 -17.26 4.20 0.94
CA LEU A 274 -16.60 3.22 0.08
C LEU A 274 -16.24 1.92 0.82
N ARG A 275 -16.44 1.87 2.14
CA ARG A 275 -16.04 0.74 3.01
C ARG A 275 -14.57 0.36 2.85
N GLN A 276 -13.71 1.36 2.63
CA GLN A 276 -12.27 1.20 2.44
C GLN A 276 -11.53 1.56 3.73
N VAL A 277 -11.13 0.55 4.50
CA VAL A 277 -10.44 0.73 5.79
C VAL A 277 -9.15 1.56 5.64
N TRP A 278 -8.42 1.38 4.54
CA TRP A 278 -7.17 2.10 4.28
C TRP A 278 -7.39 3.60 4.03
N VAL A 279 -8.45 3.97 3.32
CA VAL A 279 -8.82 5.39 3.10
C VAL A 279 -9.24 6.01 4.42
N LEU A 280 -10.00 5.27 5.24
CA LEU A 280 -10.40 5.73 6.58
C LEU A 280 -9.18 5.93 7.48
N ALA A 281 -8.21 5.01 7.46
CA ALA A 281 -6.97 5.13 8.22
C ALA A 281 -6.14 6.36 7.79
N LEU A 282 -6.06 6.65 6.49
CA LEU A 282 -5.43 7.86 5.97
C LEU A 282 -6.20 9.13 6.37
N GLY A 283 -7.53 9.10 6.40
CA GLY A 283 -8.33 10.18 6.94
C GLY A 283 -8.03 10.45 8.43
N ALA A 284 -7.93 9.38 9.25
CA ALA A 284 -7.54 9.50 10.65
C ALA A 284 -6.10 10.04 10.82
N LEU A 285 -5.15 9.60 9.98
CA LEU A 285 -3.81 10.18 9.93
C LEU A 285 -3.86 11.67 9.57
N GLY A 286 -4.73 12.05 8.63
CA GLY A 286 -4.98 13.45 8.27
C GLY A 286 -5.47 14.28 9.46
N VAL A 287 -6.35 13.75 10.33
CA VAL A 287 -6.76 14.44 11.58
C VAL A 287 -5.54 14.71 12.45
N ILE A 288 -4.67 13.70 12.65
CA ILE A 288 -3.47 13.82 13.49
C ILE A 288 -2.51 14.89 12.95
N LEU A 289 -2.40 15.03 11.63
CA LEU A 289 -1.51 16.00 11.00
C LEU A 289 -2.13 17.41 10.92
N VAL A 290 -3.39 17.53 10.49
CA VAL A 290 -4.02 18.80 10.14
C VAL A 290 -4.56 19.53 11.37
N VAL A 291 -5.19 18.81 12.32
CA VAL A 291 -5.89 19.44 13.45
C VAL A 291 -4.93 20.22 14.36
N PRO A 292 -3.76 19.68 14.78
CA PRO A 292 -2.82 20.44 15.60
C PRO A 292 -2.31 21.71 14.92
N GLN A 293 -1.99 21.62 13.62
CA GLN A 293 -1.48 22.76 12.85
C GLN A 293 -2.54 23.86 12.70
N THR A 294 -3.79 23.46 12.40
CA THR A 294 -4.91 24.40 12.30
C THR A 294 -5.23 25.01 13.66
N ALA A 295 -5.26 24.20 14.73
CA ALA A 295 -5.48 24.69 16.08
C ALA A 295 -4.40 25.68 16.51
N ALA A 296 -3.13 25.39 16.25
CA ALA A 296 -2.02 26.30 16.59
C ALA A 296 -2.08 27.63 15.83
N ARG A 297 -2.71 27.66 14.65
CA ARG A 297 -2.86 28.90 13.85
C ARG A 297 -3.95 29.82 14.37
N TYR A 298 -5.07 29.26 14.86
CA TYR A 298 -6.28 30.04 15.16
C TYR A 298 -6.62 30.12 16.64
N LEU A 299 -6.00 29.31 17.50
CA LEU A 299 -6.30 29.23 18.92
C LEU A 299 -5.09 29.59 19.78
N PRO A 300 -5.30 30.17 20.99
CA PRO A 300 -4.24 30.33 21.95
C PRO A 300 -3.58 28.99 22.29
N GLN A 301 -2.27 29.00 22.50
CA GLN A 301 -1.50 27.76 22.76
C GLN A 301 -2.04 26.94 23.94
N SER A 302 -2.64 27.60 24.94
CA SER A 302 -3.28 26.95 26.09
C SER A 302 -4.45 26.03 25.70
N VAL A 303 -5.15 26.32 24.61
CA VAL A 303 -6.33 25.58 24.16
C VAL A 303 -6.02 24.68 22.96
N ALA A 304 -5.07 25.07 22.12
CA ALA A 304 -4.74 24.35 20.89
C ALA A 304 -4.30 22.91 21.15
N ALA A 305 -3.41 22.68 22.11
CA ALA A 305 -2.88 21.34 22.41
C ALA A 305 -3.95 20.39 22.99
N PRO A 306 -4.73 20.76 24.03
CA PRO A 306 -5.82 19.89 24.53
C PRO A 306 -6.87 19.59 23.47
N LEU A 307 -7.27 20.56 22.64
CA LEU A 307 -8.26 20.37 21.60
C LEU A 307 -7.73 19.40 20.51
N ALA A 308 -6.47 19.54 20.12
CA ALA A 308 -5.85 18.63 19.16
C ALA A 308 -5.86 17.18 19.67
N VAL A 309 -5.46 16.96 20.92
CA VAL A 309 -5.46 15.62 21.54
C VAL A 309 -6.89 15.06 21.64
N PHE A 310 -7.87 15.89 21.98
CA PHE A 310 -9.27 15.50 22.04
C PHE A 310 -9.81 15.08 20.68
N CYS A 311 -9.56 15.85 19.61
CA CYS A 311 -10.00 15.52 18.26
C CYS A 311 -9.33 14.23 17.73
N VAL A 312 -8.04 14.04 18.02
CA VAL A 312 -7.33 12.80 17.70
C VAL A 312 -7.95 11.62 18.43
N GLY A 313 -8.21 11.75 19.74
CA GLY A 313 -8.85 10.71 20.54
C GLY A 313 -10.23 10.32 20.01
N LEU A 314 -11.08 11.31 19.68
CA LEU A 314 -12.39 11.07 19.09
C LEU A 314 -12.32 10.38 17.73
N SER A 315 -11.39 10.76 16.88
CA SER A 315 -11.23 10.13 15.56
C SER A 315 -10.80 8.67 15.67
N LEU A 316 -9.86 8.36 16.57
CA LEU A 316 -9.44 6.99 16.86
C LEU A 316 -10.59 6.14 17.45
N LEU A 317 -11.36 6.72 18.36
CA LEU A 317 -12.54 6.06 18.93
C LEU A 317 -13.59 5.78 17.84
N GLY A 318 -13.85 6.73 16.96
CA GLY A 318 -14.77 6.57 15.82
C GLY A 318 -14.34 5.44 14.89
N VAL A 319 -13.06 5.38 14.54
CA VAL A 319 -12.50 4.30 13.72
C VAL A 319 -12.62 2.95 14.44
N ALA A 320 -12.29 2.88 15.73
CA ALA A 320 -12.39 1.65 16.51
C ALA A 320 -13.83 1.13 16.60
N LEU A 321 -14.80 2.00 16.87
CA LEU A 321 -16.23 1.65 16.91
C LEU A 321 -16.74 1.19 15.56
N TRP A 322 -16.33 1.84 14.48
CA TRP A 322 -16.70 1.43 13.13
C TRP A 322 -16.14 0.04 12.78
N LEU A 323 -14.87 -0.23 13.10
CA LEU A 323 -14.24 -1.55 12.91
C LEU A 323 -14.96 -2.63 13.75
N ALA A 324 -15.33 -2.33 14.99
CA ALA A 324 -16.05 -3.25 15.85
C ALA A 324 -17.45 -3.59 15.29
N ARG A 325 -18.17 -2.61 14.74
CA ARG A 325 -19.47 -2.83 14.09
C ARG A 325 -19.34 -3.58 12.76
N ALA A 326 -18.32 -3.28 11.96
CA ALA A 326 -18.06 -3.97 10.70
C ALA A 326 -17.78 -5.46 10.89
N ARG A 327 -17.17 -5.86 12.02
CA ARG A 327 -16.93 -7.27 12.37
C ARG A 327 -18.18 -8.00 12.84
N LYS A 328 -19.18 -7.29 13.38
CA LYS A 328 -20.43 -7.88 13.90
C LYS A 328 -21.53 -8.01 12.84
N ALA A 329 -21.37 -7.45 11.65
CA ALA A 329 -22.34 -7.62 10.57
C ALA A 329 -22.34 -9.10 10.15
N PRO A 330 -23.46 -9.85 10.33
CA PRO A 330 -23.55 -11.24 9.91
C PRO A 330 -23.35 -11.27 8.40
N LYS A 331 -22.51 -12.21 7.92
CA LYS A 331 -22.42 -12.52 6.50
C LYS A 331 -23.85 -12.92 6.06
N ALA A 332 -24.56 -11.99 5.41
CA ALA A 332 -25.77 -12.35 4.70
C ALA A 332 -25.40 -13.46 3.70
N ARG A 333 -26.13 -14.59 3.85
CA ARG A 333 -26.00 -15.80 3.03
C ARG A 333 -26.33 -15.53 1.58
#